data_0dd3f731df3c6cc8938d6642e7074f9f
#
_entry.id   0dd3f731df3c6cc8938d6642e7074f9f
#
_cell.length_a   1.000
_cell.length_b   1.000
_cell.length_c   1.000
_cell.angle_alpha   90.00
_cell.angle_beta   90.00
_cell.angle_gamma   90.00
#
_symmetry.space_group_name_H-M   'P 1'
#
loop_
_entity.id
_entity.type
_entity.pdbx_description
1 polymer ?
#
loop_
_entity_poly.entity_id
_entity_poly.type
_entity_poly.pdbx_seq_one_letter_code
_entity_poly.pdbx_strand_id
1 'polypeptide(L)'
;MLITLTTDFGYRDPFVGIMKGVIAGINPNARVIDLSHDIPPQDIMAGALVLRHSVLYFPRGTIHVAVIDPGVGSARRPLLIECDGNYFVGPDNGVLSLALEGQQPQRIIQLSNSTYHLPPVSATFHGRDIFAPVAAYLSLGIAAVAFGESVESFLRLKVPEALRTPGRICGEILYIDSFGNLFTNISERDLTGLTADKLVISLRDATIRGLASHYAASVEGELVALFNSWGLLVIALYKGSARQRTAAQIGDKIEIMLDEPGTGGHS
;
A
#
# COMPACT_ATOMS: atom_id res chain seq x y z
N MET A 1 -18.68 0.94 -15.10
CA MET A 1 -17.28 0.92 -14.63
C MET A 1 -17.22 0.37 -13.20
N LEU A 2 -16.07 -0.16 -12.79
CA LEU A 2 -15.81 -0.65 -11.44
C LEU A 2 -15.14 0.46 -10.61
N ILE A 3 -15.54 0.62 -9.35
CA ILE A 3 -14.92 1.53 -8.40
C ILE A 3 -14.34 0.70 -7.26
N THR A 4 -13.09 0.91 -6.88
CA THR A 4 -12.51 0.33 -5.66
C THR A 4 -12.38 1.39 -4.59
N LEU A 5 -12.56 1.02 -3.32
CA LEU A 5 -12.37 1.90 -2.17
C LEU A 5 -11.26 1.36 -1.27
N THR A 6 -10.32 2.25 -0.92
CA THR A 6 -9.26 2.00 0.07
C THR A 6 -9.25 3.17 1.05
N THR A 7 -9.47 2.92 2.34
CA THR A 7 -9.49 3.97 3.36
C THR A 7 -8.91 3.49 4.69
N ASP A 8 -8.68 4.42 5.60
CA ASP A 8 -8.33 4.17 7.00
C ASP A 8 -9.53 4.40 7.95
N PHE A 9 -10.75 4.38 7.43
CA PHE A 9 -11.96 4.76 8.19
C PHE A 9 -12.48 3.64 9.10
N GLY A 10 -12.08 2.39 8.87
CA GLY A 10 -12.70 1.23 9.51
C GLY A 10 -14.16 1.02 9.10
N TYR A 11 -14.80 0.04 9.75
CA TYR A 11 -16.22 -0.25 9.56
C TYR A 11 -17.07 0.09 10.80
N ARG A 12 -16.46 0.58 11.86
CA ARG A 12 -17.16 0.95 13.08
C ARG A 12 -18.04 2.18 12.87
N ASP A 13 -17.51 3.17 12.15
CA ASP A 13 -18.18 4.42 11.85
C ASP A 13 -18.83 4.39 10.46
N PRO A 14 -19.82 5.28 10.18
CA PRO A 14 -20.62 5.19 8.96
C PRO A 14 -19.91 5.72 7.71
N PHE A 15 -18.67 6.18 7.78
CA PHE A 15 -17.99 6.94 6.71
C PHE A 15 -17.95 6.19 5.38
N VAL A 16 -17.58 4.90 5.39
CA VAL A 16 -17.56 4.06 4.19
C VAL A 16 -18.95 3.90 3.59
N GLY A 17 -19.94 3.62 4.43
CA GLY A 17 -21.34 3.50 4.00
C GLY A 17 -21.88 4.79 3.37
N ILE A 18 -21.51 5.95 3.93
CA ILE A 18 -21.89 7.27 3.40
C ILE A 18 -21.26 7.48 2.02
N MET A 19 -19.96 7.19 1.82
CA MET A 19 -19.32 7.29 0.50
C MET A 19 -20.02 6.42 -0.54
N LYS A 20 -20.35 5.17 -0.19
CA LYS A 20 -21.11 4.26 -1.07
C LYS A 20 -22.51 4.77 -1.36
N GLY A 21 -23.19 5.35 -0.37
CA GLY A 21 -24.49 5.99 -0.55
C GLY A 21 -24.45 7.15 -1.55
N VAL A 22 -23.41 8.00 -1.49
CA VAL A 22 -23.18 9.07 -2.46
C VAL A 22 -22.94 8.50 -3.86
N ILE A 23 -22.10 7.48 -3.98
CA ILE A 23 -21.85 6.82 -5.28
C ILE A 23 -23.15 6.25 -5.85
N ALA A 24 -23.94 5.53 -5.04
CA ALA A 24 -25.20 4.92 -5.47
C ALA A 24 -26.25 5.97 -5.85
N GLY A 25 -26.28 7.13 -5.18
CA GLY A 25 -27.19 8.23 -5.50
C GLY A 25 -26.88 8.89 -6.85
N ILE A 26 -25.62 8.90 -7.29
CA ILE A 26 -25.18 9.47 -8.58
C ILE A 26 -25.25 8.41 -9.69
N ASN A 27 -24.69 7.22 -9.44
CA ASN A 27 -24.71 6.09 -10.37
C ASN A 27 -25.17 4.81 -9.64
N PRO A 28 -26.46 4.49 -9.64
CA PRO A 28 -26.96 3.28 -8.98
C PRO A 28 -26.46 1.97 -9.62
N ASN A 29 -25.90 2.01 -10.82
CA ASN A 29 -25.33 0.87 -11.52
C ASN A 29 -23.81 0.73 -11.29
N ALA A 30 -23.18 1.61 -10.51
CA ALA A 30 -21.77 1.50 -10.17
C ALA A 30 -21.53 0.24 -9.34
N ARG A 31 -20.53 -0.56 -9.75
CA ARG A 31 -20.06 -1.68 -8.93
C ARG A 31 -18.93 -1.17 -8.03
N VAL A 32 -19.14 -1.22 -6.73
CA VAL A 32 -18.15 -0.79 -5.73
C VAL A 32 -17.58 -2.02 -5.05
N ILE A 33 -16.24 -2.12 -5.00
CA ILE A 33 -15.49 -3.17 -4.28
C ILE A 33 -14.59 -2.50 -3.26
N ASP A 34 -14.68 -2.97 -2.03
CA ASP A 34 -13.75 -2.56 -0.97
C ASP A 34 -12.44 -3.34 -1.12
N LEU A 35 -11.31 -2.63 -1.21
CA LEU A 35 -10.00 -3.27 -1.09
C LEU A 35 -9.64 -3.46 0.38
N SER A 36 -9.68 -2.37 1.14
CA SER A 36 -9.53 -2.38 2.59
C SER A 36 -10.04 -1.06 3.16
N HIS A 37 -10.64 -1.14 4.35
CA HIS A 37 -10.95 0.03 5.16
C HIS A 37 -10.22 0.00 6.51
N ASP A 38 -9.38 -1.02 6.72
CA ASP A 38 -8.59 -1.23 7.93
C ASP A 38 -7.11 -0.85 7.73
N ILE A 39 -6.84 0.12 6.84
CA ILE A 39 -5.52 0.75 6.79
C ILE A 39 -5.29 1.42 8.16
N PRO A 40 -4.11 1.26 8.78
CA PRO A 40 -3.83 1.93 10.03
C PRO A 40 -4.09 3.44 9.91
N PRO A 41 -4.75 4.08 10.89
CA PRO A 41 -5.12 5.48 10.82
C PRO A 41 -3.95 6.38 10.43
N GLN A 42 -4.14 7.20 9.37
CA GLN A 42 -3.18 8.17 8.85
C GLN A 42 -1.90 7.57 8.24
N ASP A 43 -1.82 6.24 8.08
CA ASP A 43 -0.67 5.57 7.48
C ASP A 43 -0.77 5.59 5.94
N ILE A 44 -0.27 6.69 5.35
CA ILE A 44 -0.26 6.90 3.90
C ILE A 44 0.58 5.81 3.20
N MET A 45 1.69 5.36 3.80
CA MET A 45 2.57 4.34 3.22
C MET A 45 1.85 3.00 3.15
N ALA A 46 1.18 2.57 4.21
CA ALA A 46 0.38 1.34 4.22
C ALA A 46 -0.71 1.38 3.15
N GLY A 47 -1.45 2.50 3.04
CA GLY A 47 -2.46 2.70 2.00
C GLY A 47 -1.89 2.61 0.59
N ALA A 48 -0.74 3.23 0.35
CA ALA A 48 -0.06 3.21 -0.95
C ALA A 48 0.44 1.81 -1.32
N LEU A 49 0.98 1.04 -0.36
CA LEU A 49 1.40 -0.34 -0.56
C LEU A 49 0.21 -1.25 -0.89
N VAL A 50 -0.88 -1.16 -0.13
CA VAL A 50 -2.10 -1.92 -0.39
C VAL A 50 -2.64 -1.61 -1.78
N LEU A 51 -2.73 -0.33 -2.15
CA LEU A 51 -3.18 0.08 -3.48
C LEU A 51 -2.27 -0.49 -4.58
N ARG A 52 -0.95 -0.32 -4.48
CA ARG A 52 0.04 -0.82 -5.44
C ARG A 52 -0.14 -2.30 -5.74
N HIS A 53 -0.26 -3.11 -4.69
CA HIS A 53 -0.32 -4.57 -4.84
C HIS A 53 -1.72 -5.08 -5.20
N SER A 54 -2.75 -4.23 -5.15
CA SER A 54 -4.12 -4.59 -5.51
C SER A 54 -4.47 -4.25 -6.95
N VAL A 55 -4.04 -3.10 -7.48
CA VAL A 55 -4.51 -2.57 -8.78
C VAL A 55 -4.27 -3.51 -9.95
N LEU A 56 -3.23 -4.33 -9.91
CA LEU A 56 -2.86 -5.29 -10.94
C LEU A 56 -3.91 -6.39 -11.17
N TYR A 57 -4.79 -6.62 -10.21
CA TYR A 57 -5.84 -7.65 -10.26
C TYR A 57 -7.18 -7.12 -10.76
N PHE A 58 -7.24 -5.84 -11.12
CA PHE A 58 -8.47 -5.21 -11.60
C PHE A 58 -8.41 -4.94 -13.10
N PRO A 59 -9.55 -5.04 -13.79
CA PRO A 59 -9.60 -4.79 -15.22
C PRO A 59 -9.33 -3.31 -15.52
N ARG A 60 -8.80 -3.03 -16.71
CA ARG A 60 -8.70 -1.65 -17.23
C ARG A 60 -10.05 -0.96 -17.22
N GLY A 61 -10.05 0.34 -17.00
CA GLY A 61 -11.24 1.15 -16.79
C GLY A 61 -11.72 1.17 -15.34
N THR A 62 -10.98 0.55 -14.40
CA THR A 62 -11.29 0.63 -12.98
C THR A 62 -10.92 2.01 -12.42
N ILE A 63 -11.78 2.52 -11.53
CA ILE A 63 -11.59 3.77 -10.78
C ILE A 63 -11.16 3.39 -9.37
N HIS A 64 -9.90 3.63 -9.03
CA HIS A 64 -9.34 3.36 -7.71
C HIS A 64 -9.41 4.60 -6.84
N VAL A 65 -10.27 4.58 -5.82
CA VAL A 65 -10.41 5.67 -4.84
C VAL A 65 -9.63 5.28 -3.58
N ALA A 66 -8.63 6.09 -3.22
CA ALA A 66 -7.86 5.89 -1.99
C ALA A 66 -7.95 7.14 -1.12
N VAL A 67 -8.45 7.00 0.11
CA VAL A 67 -8.66 8.10 1.05
C VAL A 67 -8.02 7.76 2.39
N ILE A 68 -6.72 7.93 2.47
CA ILE A 68 -5.94 8.03 3.71
C ILE A 68 -5.44 9.48 3.74
N ASP A 69 -6.12 10.35 4.48
CA ASP A 69 -6.03 11.79 4.27
C ASP A 69 -5.91 12.59 5.58
N PRO A 70 -4.77 12.49 6.27
CA PRO A 70 -4.53 13.30 7.47
C PRO A 70 -4.51 14.81 7.21
N GLY A 71 -4.38 15.22 5.94
CA GLY A 71 -4.40 16.61 5.49
C GLY A 71 -5.74 17.10 4.95
N VAL A 72 -6.85 16.41 5.22
CA VAL A 72 -8.18 16.83 4.75
C VAL A 72 -8.50 18.28 5.18
N GLY A 73 -9.05 19.06 4.27
CA GLY A 73 -9.38 20.48 4.51
C GLY A 73 -8.18 21.45 4.49
N SER A 74 -6.94 20.97 4.32
CA SER A 74 -5.77 21.81 4.13
C SER A 74 -5.58 22.25 2.68
N ALA A 75 -4.43 22.85 2.37
CA ALA A 75 -4.05 23.24 1.01
C ALA A 75 -3.65 22.05 0.10
N ARG A 76 -3.66 20.79 0.59
CA ARG A 76 -3.38 19.61 -0.25
C ARG A 76 -4.43 19.50 -1.37
N ARG A 77 -3.99 19.24 -2.60
CA ARG A 77 -4.87 19.13 -3.77
C ARG A 77 -5.67 17.81 -3.72
N PRO A 78 -6.96 17.80 -4.11
CA PRO A 78 -7.64 16.58 -4.50
C PRO A 78 -7.31 16.26 -5.95
N LEU A 79 -6.97 14.99 -6.26
CA LEU A 79 -6.52 14.60 -7.61
C LEU A 79 -7.35 13.48 -8.22
N LEU A 80 -7.44 13.53 -9.56
CA LEU A 80 -7.74 12.42 -10.45
C LEU A 80 -6.52 12.21 -11.36
N ILE A 81 -5.98 10.99 -11.39
CA ILE A 81 -4.87 10.63 -12.27
C ILE A 81 -5.35 9.53 -13.22
N GLU A 82 -5.20 9.75 -14.53
CA GLU A 82 -5.46 8.76 -15.57
C GLU A 82 -4.12 8.11 -15.97
N CYS A 83 -4.01 6.81 -15.79
CA CYS A 83 -2.77 6.07 -16.05
C CYS A 83 -3.06 4.63 -16.50
N ASP A 84 -2.45 4.19 -17.59
CA ASP A 84 -2.58 2.84 -18.17
C ASP A 84 -4.03 2.35 -18.29
N GLY A 85 -4.94 3.25 -18.66
CA GLY A 85 -6.36 2.96 -18.84
C GLY A 85 -7.14 2.78 -17.54
N ASN A 86 -6.56 3.09 -16.39
CA ASN A 86 -7.22 3.15 -15.08
C ASN A 86 -7.26 4.60 -14.56
N TYR A 87 -8.07 4.81 -13.54
CA TYR A 87 -8.24 6.10 -12.88
C TYR A 87 -7.93 5.98 -11.39
N PHE A 88 -7.22 6.96 -10.87
CA PHE A 88 -6.82 7.03 -9.46
C PHE A 88 -7.33 8.34 -8.87
N VAL A 89 -8.17 8.25 -7.84
CA VAL A 89 -8.83 9.39 -7.20
C VAL A 89 -8.45 9.43 -5.72
N GLY A 90 -7.95 10.56 -5.25
CA GLY A 90 -7.54 10.71 -3.85
C GLY A 90 -6.79 12.01 -3.56
N PRO A 91 -6.30 12.18 -2.33
CA PRO A 91 -5.50 13.34 -1.95
C PRO A 91 -4.10 13.30 -2.56
N ASP A 92 -3.56 14.47 -2.87
CA ASP A 92 -2.17 14.65 -3.28
C ASP A 92 -1.23 14.64 -2.06
N ASN A 93 -1.07 13.47 -1.46
CA ASN A 93 -0.23 13.24 -0.29
C ASN A 93 0.70 12.03 -0.46
N GLY A 94 0.71 11.44 -1.66
CA GLY A 94 1.53 10.29 -2.01
C GLY A 94 0.81 8.94 -1.99
N VAL A 95 -0.40 8.84 -1.45
CA VAL A 95 -1.14 7.55 -1.35
C VAL A 95 -1.33 6.87 -2.70
N LEU A 96 -1.47 7.63 -3.79
CA LEU A 96 -1.63 7.12 -5.16
C LEU A 96 -0.30 6.74 -5.82
N SER A 97 0.82 7.19 -5.29
CA SER A 97 2.10 7.23 -6.00
C SER A 97 2.72 5.87 -6.29
N LEU A 98 2.61 4.91 -5.36
CA LEU A 98 3.24 3.60 -5.53
C LEU A 98 2.50 2.75 -6.58
N ALA A 99 1.20 2.90 -6.72
CA ALA A 99 0.42 2.26 -7.78
C ALA A 99 0.79 2.77 -9.19
N LEU A 100 1.43 3.93 -9.27
CA LEU A 100 1.85 4.60 -10.50
C LEU A 100 3.37 4.55 -10.72
N GLU A 101 4.09 3.75 -9.92
CA GLU A 101 5.53 3.65 -10.02
C GLU A 101 5.96 3.05 -11.36
N GLY A 102 6.95 3.68 -12.01
CA GLY A 102 7.44 3.27 -13.33
C GLY A 102 6.49 3.60 -14.49
N GLN A 103 5.35 4.22 -14.22
CA GLN A 103 4.37 4.58 -15.24
C GLN A 103 4.35 6.09 -15.51
N GLN A 104 3.91 6.45 -16.73
CA GLN A 104 3.69 7.85 -17.15
C GLN A 104 2.18 8.10 -17.20
N PRO A 105 1.61 8.92 -16.30
CA PRO A 105 0.21 9.30 -16.38
C PRO A 105 -0.12 10.02 -17.68
N GLN A 106 -1.26 9.66 -18.27
CA GLN A 106 -1.80 10.39 -19.41
C GLN A 106 -2.33 11.77 -19.01
N ARG A 107 -2.92 11.87 -17.83
CA ARG A 107 -3.46 13.11 -17.25
C ARG A 107 -3.36 13.12 -15.75
N ILE A 108 -3.13 14.30 -15.21
CA ILE A 108 -3.24 14.58 -13.77
C ILE A 108 -4.14 15.81 -13.66
N ILE A 109 -5.30 15.64 -13.01
CA ILE A 109 -6.33 16.67 -12.89
C ILE A 109 -6.50 17.02 -11.41
N GLN A 110 -6.37 18.30 -11.09
CA GLN A 110 -6.83 18.81 -9.81
C GLN A 110 -8.35 18.92 -9.82
N LEU A 111 -9.01 18.29 -8.86
CA LEU A 111 -10.48 18.26 -8.79
C LEU A 111 -11.01 19.61 -8.28
N SER A 112 -11.04 20.60 -9.13
CA SER A 112 -11.42 21.99 -8.81
C SER A 112 -12.82 22.37 -9.31
N ASN A 113 -13.45 21.55 -10.15
CA ASN A 113 -14.80 21.84 -10.67
C ASN A 113 -15.88 21.40 -9.67
N SER A 114 -16.42 22.35 -8.93
CA SER A 114 -17.43 22.13 -7.89
C SER A 114 -18.78 21.58 -8.41
N THR A 115 -19.03 21.60 -9.74
CA THR A 115 -20.22 20.98 -10.33
C THR A 115 -20.30 19.48 -10.03
N TYR A 116 -19.16 18.83 -9.84
CA TYR A 116 -19.06 17.39 -9.56
C TYR A 116 -18.78 17.08 -8.09
N HIS A 117 -18.95 18.05 -7.21
CA HIS A 117 -18.84 17.87 -5.76
C HIS A 117 -20.22 17.77 -5.13
N LEU A 118 -20.30 17.21 -3.93
CA LEU A 118 -21.51 17.21 -3.10
C LEU A 118 -21.52 18.45 -2.20
N PRO A 119 -22.39 19.45 -2.48
CA PRO A 119 -22.42 20.67 -1.67
C PRO A 119 -23.24 20.48 -0.37
N PRO A 120 -22.92 21.17 0.74
CA PRO A 120 -21.70 21.97 0.92
C PRO A 120 -20.47 21.07 1.15
N VAL A 121 -19.33 21.44 0.55
CA VAL A 121 -18.09 20.70 0.78
C VAL A 121 -17.58 20.96 2.21
N SER A 122 -17.48 19.92 3.01
CA SER A 122 -16.96 19.96 4.37
C SER A 122 -15.43 20.01 4.38
N ALA A 123 -14.85 20.72 5.33
CA ALA A 123 -13.40 20.71 5.55
C ALA A 123 -12.86 19.40 6.16
N THR A 124 -13.73 18.46 6.54
CA THR A 124 -13.35 17.24 7.26
C THR A 124 -13.73 15.94 6.58
N PHE A 125 -14.46 15.98 5.45
CA PHE A 125 -14.90 14.75 4.78
C PHE A 125 -14.89 14.85 3.25
N HIS A 126 -13.72 15.12 2.66
CA HIS A 126 -13.54 15.13 1.20
C HIS A 126 -13.80 13.76 0.56
N GLY A 127 -13.68 12.67 1.30
CA GLY A 127 -14.11 11.33 0.87
C GLY A 127 -15.53 11.31 0.36
N ARG A 128 -16.45 11.91 1.13
CA ARG A 128 -17.87 12.05 0.80
C ARG A 128 -18.12 13.13 -0.25
N ASP A 129 -17.48 14.30 -0.08
CA ASP A 129 -17.91 15.51 -0.79
C ASP A 129 -17.22 15.71 -2.13
N ILE A 130 -16.02 15.12 -2.32
CA ILE A 130 -15.21 15.28 -3.53
C ILE A 130 -14.93 13.92 -4.18
N PHE A 131 -14.30 12.98 -3.46
CA PHE A 131 -13.76 11.77 -4.09
C PHE A 131 -14.84 10.78 -4.52
N ALA A 132 -15.84 10.53 -3.69
CA ALA A 132 -16.95 9.63 -4.02
C ALA A 132 -17.81 10.19 -5.17
N PRO A 133 -18.23 11.47 -5.17
CA PRO A 133 -18.97 12.04 -6.30
C PRO A 133 -18.18 11.99 -7.60
N VAL A 134 -16.91 12.41 -7.62
CA VAL A 134 -16.07 12.39 -8.82
C VAL A 134 -15.95 10.95 -9.36
N ALA A 135 -15.69 9.96 -8.52
CA ALA A 135 -15.62 8.56 -8.95
C ALA A 135 -16.95 8.08 -9.56
N ALA A 136 -18.08 8.50 -8.98
CA ALA A 136 -19.40 8.16 -9.49
C ALA A 136 -19.69 8.79 -10.85
N TYR A 137 -19.44 10.09 -11.03
CA TYR A 137 -19.61 10.78 -12.31
C TYR A 137 -18.65 10.23 -13.38
N LEU A 138 -17.39 9.94 -13.01
CA LEU A 138 -16.44 9.30 -13.91
C LEU A 138 -16.95 7.92 -14.36
N SER A 139 -17.59 7.16 -13.47
CA SER A 139 -18.18 5.86 -13.80
C SER A 139 -19.38 5.95 -14.76
N LEU A 140 -20.02 7.12 -14.89
CA LEU A 140 -21.04 7.43 -15.89
C LEU A 140 -20.43 7.81 -17.25
N GLY A 141 -19.09 7.90 -17.37
CA GLY A 141 -18.39 8.23 -18.62
C GLY A 141 -18.10 9.73 -18.79
N ILE A 142 -18.24 10.55 -17.74
CA ILE A 142 -17.78 11.94 -17.78
C ILE A 142 -16.28 11.95 -17.98
N ALA A 143 -15.79 12.74 -18.96
CA ALA A 143 -14.38 12.80 -19.27
C ALA A 143 -13.54 13.41 -18.13
N ALA A 144 -12.35 12.87 -17.89
CA ALA A 144 -11.46 13.30 -16.80
C ALA A 144 -11.20 14.81 -16.77
N VAL A 145 -11.07 15.44 -17.93
CA VAL A 145 -10.84 16.89 -18.07
C VAL A 145 -12.01 17.77 -17.59
N ALA A 146 -13.19 17.20 -17.42
CA ALA A 146 -14.34 17.95 -16.91
C ALA A 146 -14.26 18.24 -15.40
N PHE A 147 -13.45 17.49 -14.66
CA PHE A 147 -13.39 17.58 -13.19
C PHE A 147 -12.51 18.72 -12.68
N GLY A 148 -11.74 19.40 -13.55
CA GLY A 148 -10.93 20.53 -13.14
C GLY A 148 -9.73 20.78 -14.07
N GLU A 149 -8.71 21.41 -13.50
CA GLU A 149 -7.53 21.84 -14.22
C GLU A 149 -6.45 20.77 -14.30
N SER A 150 -5.77 20.69 -15.44
CA SER A 150 -4.59 19.82 -15.57
C SER A 150 -3.43 20.40 -14.78
N VAL A 151 -2.69 19.50 -14.09
CA VAL A 151 -1.47 19.82 -13.35
C VAL A 151 -0.33 18.91 -13.82
N GLU A 152 0.91 19.37 -13.67
CA GLU A 152 2.09 18.69 -14.25
C GLU A 152 2.64 17.58 -13.32
N SER A 153 2.33 17.62 -12.05
CA SER A 153 2.94 16.72 -11.05
C SER A 153 2.02 16.39 -9.90
N PHE A 154 2.36 15.31 -9.23
CA PHE A 154 1.76 14.88 -7.96
C PHE A 154 2.86 14.41 -6.99
N LEU A 155 2.56 14.38 -5.71
CA LEU A 155 3.49 13.96 -4.67
C LEU A 155 3.78 12.45 -4.80
N ARG A 156 5.07 12.10 -4.77
CA ARG A 156 5.54 10.72 -4.79
C ARG A 156 6.17 10.34 -3.45
N LEU A 157 5.73 9.23 -2.88
CA LEU A 157 6.37 8.65 -1.71
C LEU A 157 7.73 8.08 -2.10
N LYS A 158 8.67 8.19 -1.18
CA LYS A 158 9.95 7.47 -1.25
C LYS A 158 9.84 6.23 -0.37
N VAL A 159 9.87 5.07 -1.00
CA VAL A 159 10.02 3.80 -0.27
C VAL A 159 11.51 3.66 0.06
N PRO A 160 11.87 3.41 1.33
CA PRO A 160 13.26 3.11 1.69
C PRO A 160 13.77 1.92 0.89
N GLU A 161 14.97 2.01 0.34
CA GLU A 161 15.62 0.92 -0.39
C GLU A 161 16.46 0.07 0.57
N ALA A 162 16.51 -1.24 0.31
CA ALA A 162 17.42 -2.12 1.02
C ALA A 162 18.86 -1.83 0.60
N LEU A 163 19.77 -1.74 1.56
CA LEU A 163 21.19 -1.52 1.30
C LEU A 163 21.91 -2.86 1.22
N ARG A 164 22.48 -3.16 0.05
CA ARG A 164 23.31 -4.35 -0.16
C ARG A 164 24.80 -3.98 -0.16
N THR A 165 25.55 -4.62 0.70
CA THR A 165 27.02 -4.56 0.76
C THR A 165 27.60 -5.98 0.67
N PRO A 166 28.91 -6.16 0.45
CA PRO A 166 29.51 -7.50 0.47
C PRO A 166 29.20 -8.24 1.77
N GLY A 167 28.57 -9.41 1.65
CA GLY A 167 28.21 -10.27 2.79
C GLY A 167 27.01 -9.81 3.64
N ARG A 168 26.38 -8.66 3.36
CA ARG A 168 25.35 -8.10 4.21
C ARG A 168 24.26 -7.36 3.41
N ILE A 169 22.99 -7.57 3.79
CA ILE A 169 21.85 -6.79 3.31
C ILE A 169 21.14 -6.20 4.52
N CYS A 170 20.91 -4.90 4.48
CA CYS A 170 20.18 -4.19 5.53
C CYS A 170 18.88 -3.62 4.94
N GLY A 171 17.76 -3.93 5.58
CA GLY A 171 16.44 -3.40 5.26
C GLY A 171 15.71 -2.91 6.50
N GLU A 172 14.43 -2.67 6.33
CA GLU A 172 13.55 -2.29 7.43
C GLU A 172 12.13 -2.80 7.20
N ILE A 173 11.34 -2.84 8.27
CA ILE A 173 9.92 -3.21 8.21
C ILE A 173 9.14 -2.03 7.63
N LEU A 174 8.42 -2.27 6.52
CA LEU A 174 7.58 -1.28 5.85
C LEU A 174 6.11 -1.37 6.25
N TYR A 175 5.63 -2.59 6.49
CA TYR A 175 4.21 -2.85 6.70
C TYR A 175 4.02 -4.06 7.61
N ILE A 176 2.95 -4.06 8.40
CA ILE A 176 2.56 -5.18 9.25
C ILE A 176 1.11 -5.52 8.93
N ASP A 177 0.85 -6.76 8.52
CA ASP A 177 -0.50 -7.19 8.18
C ASP A 177 -1.36 -7.52 9.42
N SER A 178 -2.62 -7.85 9.20
CA SER A 178 -3.56 -8.20 10.27
C SER A 178 -3.21 -9.49 11.03
N PHE A 179 -2.38 -10.36 10.43
CA PHE A 179 -1.86 -11.56 11.10
C PHE A 179 -0.64 -11.25 11.96
N GLY A 180 -0.06 -10.05 11.82
CA GLY A 180 1.18 -9.64 12.47
C GLY A 180 2.43 -10.13 11.76
N ASN A 181 2.34 -10.44 10.46
CA ASN A 181 3.50 -10.68 9.61
C ASN A 181 4.19 -9.35 9.31
N LEU A 182 5.52 -9.36 9.30
CA LEU A 182 6.37 -8.19 9.16
C LEU A 182 6.93 -8.13 7.73
N PHE A 183 6.40 -7.24 6.92
CA PHE A 183 6.83 -7.03 5.53
C PHE A 183 8.00 -6.07 5.47
N THR A 184 9.07 -6.47 4.82
CA THR A 184 10.28 -5.64 4.71
C THR A 184 10.37 -4.95 3.35
N ASN A 185 11.35 -4.05 3.20
CA ASN A 185 11.74 -3.46 1.91
C ASN A 185 12.74 -4.32 1.13
N ILE A 186 13.03 -5.55 1.57
CA ILE A 186 13.95 -6.46 0.90
C ILE A 186 13.15 -7.30 -0.11
N SER A 187 13.54 -7.28 -1.38
CA SER A 187 12.94 -8.04 -2.47
C SER A 187 13.75 -9.29 -2.81
N GLU A 188 13.18 -10.20 -3.60
CA GLU A 188 13.91 -11.35 -4.14
C GLU A 188 15.16 -10.95 -4.93
N ARG A 189 15.13 -9.79 -5.60
CA ARG A 189 16.25 -9.26 -6.37
C ARG A 189 17.46 -8.94 -5.49
N ASP A 190 17.21 -8.49 -4.26
CA ASP A 190 18.28 -8.14 -3.31
C ASP A 190 19.05 -9.37 -2.85
N LEU A 191 18.43 -10.58 -2.90
CA LEU A 191 19.05 -11.85 -2.54
C LEU A 191 19.60 -12.62 -3.74
N THR A 192 19.58 -12.05 -4.94
CA THR A 192 20.09 -12.73 -6.14
C THR A 192 21.54 -13.16 -5.96
N GLY A 193 21.81 -14.44 -6.23
CA GLY A 193 23.14 -15.07 -6.11
C GLY A 193 23.48 -15.54 -4.70
N LEU A 194 22.57 -15.41 -3.71
CA LEU A 194 22.76 -15.94 -2.37
C LEU A 194 22.06 -17.30 -2.23
N THR A 195 22.62 -18.17 -1.40
CA THR A 195 22.03 -19.50 -1.12
C THR A 195 21.08 -19.40 0.06
N ALA A 196 19.81 -19.71 -0.16
CA ALA A 196 18.75 -19.55 0.83
C ALA A 196 19.07 -20.19 2.21
N ASP A 197 19.56 -21.41 2.20
CA ASP A 197 19.86 -22.14 3.44
C ASP A 197 21.04 -21.57 4.25
N LYS A 198 21.87 -20.72 3.62
CA LYS A 198 23.02 -20.07 4.26
C LYS A 198 22.71 -18.67 4.77
N LEU A 199 21.49 -18.22 4.70
CA LEU A 199 21.11 -16.90 5.17
C LEU A 199 20.90 -16.92 6.69
N VAL A 200 21.44 -15.93 7.36
CA VAL A 200 21.15 -15.61 8.76
C VAL A 200 20.49 -14.25 8.80
N ILE A 201 19.23 -14.23 9.23
CA ILE A 201 18.39 -13.06 9.24
C ILE A 201 18.19 -12.63 10.70
N SER A 202 18.59 -11.42 11.01
CA SER A 202 18.51 -10.84 12.35
C SER A 202 17.48 -9.70 12.38
N LEU A 203 16.58 -9.77 13.34
CA LEU A 203 15.59 -8.75 13.63
C LEU A 203 15.46 -8.58 15.14
N ARG A 204 15.89 -7.43 15.68
CA ARG A 204 15.95 -7.22 17.13
C ARG A 204 16.75 -8.35 17.81
N ASP A 205 16.13 -9.05 18.76
CA ASP A 205 16.76 -10.16 19.48
C ASP A 205 16.50 -11.53 18.81
N ALA A 206 15.81 -11.55 17.67
CA ALA A 206 15.49 -12.79 16.96
C ALA A 206 16.49 -13.04 15.83
N THR A 207 16.82 -14.34 15.67
CA THR A 207 17.64 -14.84 14.56
C THR A 207 16.89 -15.96 13.87
N ILE A 208 16.78 -15.85 12.52
CA ILE A 208 16.11 -16.82 11.66
C ILE A 208 17.15 -17.33 10.68
N ARG A 209 17.20 -18.66 10.47
CA ARG A 209 18.14 -19.29 9.54
C ARG A 209 17.43 -19.80 8.31
N GLY A 210 17.94 -19.43 7.15
CA GLY A 210 17.40 -19.82 5.85
C GLY A 210 16.08 -19.13 5.48
N LEU A 211 15.56 -19.52 4.31
CA LEU A 211 14.25 -19.09 3.81
C LEU A 211 13.31 -20.30 3.74
N ALA A 212 12.13 -20.13 4.26
CA ALA A 212 11.04 -21.09 4.12
C ALA A 212 10.34 -20.92 2.74
N SER A 213 9.83 -22.02 2.22
CA SER A 213 9.02 -22.00 0.97
C SER A 213 7.57 -21.55 1.20
N HIS A 214 7.06 -21.68 2.41
CA HIS A 214 5.69 -21.30 2.78
C HIS A 214 5.58 -21.20 4.33
N TYR A 215 4.51 -20.59 4.82
CA TYR A 215 4.31 -20.33 6.25
C TYR A 215 4.34 -21.58 7.13
N ALA A 216 3.80 -22.71 6.64
CA ALA A 216 3.72 -23.97 7.38
C ALA A 216 4.96 -24.87 7.20
N ALA A 217 6.06 -24.36 6.66
CA ALA A 217 7.33 -25.09 6.56
C ALA A 217 8.10 -25.14 7.88
N SER A 218 7.60 -24.49 8.93
CA SER A 218 8.21 -24.46 10.25
C SER A 218 7.29 -25.08 11.30
N VAL A 219 7.85 -25.30 12.50
CA VAL A 219 7.10 -25.76 13.68
C VAL A 219 6.23 -24.61 14.20
N GLU A 220 5.08 -24.98 14.79
CA GLU A 220 4.18 -23.99 15.41
C GLU A 220 4.92 -23.15 16.47
N GLY A 221 4.78 -21.83 16.37
CA GLY A 221 5.43 -20.89 17.28
C GLY A 221 6.85 -20.50 16.91
N GLU A 222 7.39 -21.01 15.80
CA GLU A 222 8.71 -20.59 15.28
C GLU A 222 8.58 -19.47 14.24
N LEU A 223 9.55 -18.55 14.28
CA LEU A 223 9.70 -17.52 13.28
C LEU A 223 10.25 -18.09 11.98
N VAL A 224 9.69 -17.65 10.88
CA VAL A 224 10.13 -17.98 9.51
C VAL A 224 10.35 -16.73 8.69
N ALA A 225 11.28 -16.81 7.76
CA ALA A 225 11.48 -15.81 6.71
C ALA A 225 11.13 -16.43 5.37
N LEU A 226 10.32 -15.74 4.58
CA LEU A 226 9.91 -16.19 3.25
C LEU A 226 9.59 -15.00 2.34
N PHE A 227 9.54 -15.23 1.03
CA PHE A 227 8.98 -14.24 0.12
C PHE A 227 7.48 -14.42 -0.02
N ASN A 228 6.75 -13.33 0.14
CA ASN A 228 5.30 -13.33 0.00
C ASN A 228 4.86 -13.06 -1.46
N SER A 229 3.54 -12.99 -1.68
CA SER A 229 2.95 -12.70 -3.01
C SER A 229 3.24 -11.29 -3.54
N TRP A 230 3.81 -10.40 -2.73
CA TRP A 230 4.28 -9.08 -3.16
C TRP A 230 5.73 -9.09 -3.62
N GLY A 231 6.41 -10.24 -3.53
CA GLY A 231 7.84 -10.37 -3.81
C GLY A 231 8.74 -9.74 -2.76
N LEU A 232 8.21 -9.51 -1.56
CA LEU A 232 8.94 -8.94 -0.42
C LEU A 232 9.27 -10.02 0.61
N LEU A 233 10.44 -9.91 1.21
CA LEU A 233 10.80 -10.73 2.36
C LEU A 233 9.88 -10.40 3.54
N VAL A 234 9.29 -11.42 4.11
CA VAL A 234 8.38 -11.34 5.25
C VAL A 234 8.91 -12.19 6.39
N ILE A 235 8.87 -11.65 7.61
CA ILE A 235 9.06 -12.42 8.82
C ILE A 235 7.69 -12.76 9.38
N ALA A 236 7.42 -14.03 9.53
CA ALA A 236 6.15 -14.56 10.02
C ALA A 236 6.35 -15.52 11.19
N LEU A 237 5.26 -15.77 11.91
CA LEU A 237 5.22 -16.82 12.94
C LEU A 237 4.14 -17.83 12.58
N TYR A 238 4.51 -19.09 12.41
CA TYR A 238 3.51 -20.10 12.05
C TYR A 238 2.47 -20.25 13.16
N LYS A 239 1.20 -20.05 12.81
CA LYS A 239 0.04 -19.99 13.72
C LYS A 239 0.15 -18.95 14.86
N GLY A 240 0.83 -17.83 14.61
CA GLY A 240 0.97 -16.76 15.58
C GLY A 240 1.29 -15.43 14.93
N SER A 241 1.68 -14.45 15.74
CA SER A 241 2.03 -13.10 15.30
C SER A 241 3.51 -12.84 15.51
N ALA A 242 4.25 -12.66 14.40
CA ALA A 242 5.66 -12.27 14.44
C ALA A 242 5.84 -10.92 15.14
N ARG A 243 4.92 -9.98 14.91
CA ARG A 243 4.89 -8.68 15.61
C ARG A 243 4.85 -8.84 17.13
N GLN A 244 3.95 -9.68 17.65
CA GLN A 244 3.84 -9.89 19.09
C GLN A 244 5.06 -10.62 19.65
N ARG A 245 5.57 -11.60 18.92
CA ARG A 245 6.73 -12.42 19.32
C ARG A 245 8.02 -11.63 19.42
N THR A 246 8.23 -10.67 18.49
CA THR A 246 9.46 -9.87 18.39
C THR A 246 9.31 -8.47 18.97
N ALA A 247 8.09 -8.02 19.27
CA ALA A 247 7.73 -6.64 19.58
C ALA A 247 8.20 -5.64 18.51
N ALA A 248 8.33 -6.10 17.25
CA ALA A 248 8.83 -5.30 16.15
C ALA A 248 7.79 -4.27 15.68
N GLN A 249 8.31 -3.16 15.15
CA GLN A 249 7.55 -2.02 14.68
C GLN A 249 7.98 -1.61 13.27
N ILE A 250 7.16 -0.82 12.58
CA ILE A 250 7.52 -0.21 11.30
C ILE A 250 8.79 0.64 11.49
N GLY A 251 9.74 0.50 10.56
CA GLY A 251 11.05 1.16 10.61
C GLY A 251 12.14 0.38 11.35
N ASP A 252 11.80 -0.70 12.10
CA ASP A 252 12.80 -1.57 12.72
C ASP A 252 13.69 -2.19 11.63
N LYS A 253 15.01 -2.20 11.89
CA LYS A 253 15.99 -2.71 10.94
C LYS A 253 16.04 -4.22 10.95
N ILE A 254 16.20 -4.78 9.76
CA ILE A 254 16.44 -6.18 9.50
C ILE A 254 17.77 -6.34 8.78
N GLU A 255 18.54 -7.32 9.20
CA GLU A 255 19.84 -7.60 8.63
C GLU A 255 19.92 -9.04 8.15
N ILE A 256 20.49 -9.24 6.96
CA ILE A 256 20.75 -10.57 6.39
C ILE A 256 22.24 -10.68 6.15
N MET A 257 22.81 -11.77 6.67
CA MET A 257 24.21 -12.16 6.44
C MET A 257 24.26 -13.57 5.86
N LEU A 258 25.36 -13.91 5.19
CA LEU A 258 25.67 -15.29 4.83
C LEU A 258 26.31 -15.99 6.04
N ASP A 259 25.83 -17.19 6.35
CA ASP A 259 26.50 -18.10 7.28
C ASP A 259 27.78 -18.60 6.60
N GLU A 260 28.89 -17.88 6.76
CA GLU A 260 30.18 -18.38 6.32
C GLU A 260 30.55 -19.55 7.21
N PRO A 261 30.91 -20.73 6.64
CA PRO A 261 31.43 -21.82 7.45
C PRO A 261 32.65 -21.26 8.19
N GLY A 262 32.56 -21.24 9.51
CA GLY A 262 33.61 -20.71 10.35
C GLY A 262 34.96 -21.20 9.87
N THR A 263 35.88 -20.30 9.59
CA THR A 263 37.32 -20.57 9.53
C THR A 263 37.71 -21.05 10.93
N GLY A 264 37.43 -22.34 11.18
CA GLY A 264 37.90 -23.02 12.38
C GLY A 264 39.40 -22.85 12.45
N GLY A 265 39.84 -21.97 13.33
CA GLY A 265 41.24 -21.83 13.64
C GLY A 265 41.79 -23.19 14.10
N HIS A 266 42.61 -23.76 13.27
CA HIS A 266 43.54 -24.78 13.76
C HIS A 266 44.60 -24.02 14.53
N SER A 267 44.58 -24.15 15.81
CA SER A 267 45.72 -23.92 16.71
C SER A 267 46.16 -25.26 17.30
#